data_0b4fa42f9e267d5566245e59079823d9
#
_entry.id   0b4fa42f9e267d5566245e59079823d9
#
_cell.length_a   1.000
_cell.length_b   1.000
_cell.length_c   1.000
_cell.angle_alpha   90.00
_cell.angle_beta   90.00
_cell.angle_gamma   90.00
#
_symmetry.space_group_name_H-M   'P 1'
#
loop_
_entity.id
_entity.type
_entity.pdbx_description
1 polymer ?
#
loop_
_entity_poly.entity_id
_entity_poly.type
_entity_poly.pdbx_seq_one_letter_code
_entity_poly.pdbx_strand_id
1 'polypeptide(L)'
;MIESESFRPISEELDYSGRYTDVELIATTSHARLYRMRRAGRLFMAKTTLSDDARSLELLQREYQLTLGLSHPHIIHVYTYEASTPVGPAIIMEYVDGCTLTEYLAEHPNKAARQRVFEQLLSATSYLHKAGVLHNDLKPDNILITRTNHDVRLIDFGFSDDDSHDRLRALGGTRGCASPELAAQSHGIDTRSDIYSLGHIMQQLFPGRYKRIAGRCTHPKCERRYADVDSLARAWRYRRLPLQLVGALAVAVLILLPTLLYMGERQQRLQYTQAIEHERQVVDSLFQVIDTSFETHFQLALDSIHAINISSVADPYHAGMAMMSNYYHRTILIKDEVLSVVTDKAMQGQLESYANHLYSTYQTQLVEAASQWLPVQFDW
;
A
#
# COMPACT_ATOMS: atom_id res chain seq x y z
N MET A 1 45.30 35.13 10.56
CA MET A 1 44.71 36.13 9.69
C MET A 1 44.66 35.54 8.30
N ILE A 2 43.53 35.02 7.90
CA ILE A 2 43.27 34.53 6.54
C ILE A 2 42.48 35.66 5.88
N GLU A 3 43.09 36.32 4.90
CA GLU A 3 42.46 37.38 4.13
C GLU A 3 41.25 36.82 3.38
N SER A 4 40.09 37.45 3.57
CA SER A 4 38.87 37.18 2.83
C SER A 4 39.05 37.71 1.40
N GLU A 5 39.30 36.80 0.46
CA GLU A 5 39.15 37.14 -0.97
C GLU A 5 37.71 37.50 -1.22
N SER A 6 37.48 38.77 -1.51
CA SER A 6 36.20 39.29 -1.92
C SER A 6 35.77 38.63 -3.26
N PHE A 7 34.72 37.83 -3.19
CA PHE A 7 34.04 37.35 -4.38
C PHE A 7 33.54 38.55 -5.20
N ARG A 8 34.21 38.84 -6.28
CA ARG A 8 33.69 39.82 -7.26
C ARG A 8 32.57 39.15 -8.03
N PRO A 9 31.36 39.71 -8.09
CA PRO A 9 30.34 39.20 -9.00
C PRO A 9 30.85 39.35 -10.43
N ILE A 10 30.92 38.26 -11.17
CA ILE A 10 31.23 38.28 -12.60
C ILE A 10 29.96 38.79 -13.30
N SER A 11 29.84 40.11 -13.39
CA SER A 11 28.85 40.83 -14.20
C SER A 11 29.47 41.25 -15.54
N GLU A 12 30.22 40.37 -16.17
CA GLU A 12 30.44 40.45 -17.61
C GLU A 12 29.33 39.66 -18.27
N GLU A 13 28.43 40.35 -18.99
CA GLU A 13 27.56 39.71 -19.98
C GLU A 13 28.49 39.01 -20.96
N LEU A 14 28.74 37.72 -20.69
CA LEU A 14 29.47 36.86 -21.60
C LEU A 14 28.67 36.80 -22.90
N ASP A 15 29.15 37.39 -23.95
CA ASP A 15 28.58 37.28 -25.27
C ASP A 15 28.67 35.82 -25.73
N TYR A 16 27.56 35.11 -25.63
CA TYR A 16 27.43 33.73 -26.00
C TYR A 16 27.18 33.52 -27.50
N SER A 17 27.02 34.62 -28.31
CA SER A 17 26.67 34.56 -29.71
C SER A 17 27.68 33.78 -30.57
N GLY A 18 28.96 33.79 -30.20
CA GLY A 18 30.00 33.00 -30.88
C GLY A 18 30.12 31.51 -30.51
N ARG A 19 29.32 31.02 -29.51
CA ARG A 19 29.42 29.64 -29.07
C ARG A 19 28.54 28.67 -29.81
N TYR A 20 27.61 29.12 -30.64
CA TYR A 20 26.69 28.29 -31.41
C TYR A 20 27.11 28.34 -32.90
N THR A 21 27.07 27.16 -33.53
CA THR A 21 27.29 26.98 -34.95
C THR A 21 26.09 26.26 -35.60
N ASP A 22 26.07 26.17 -36.92
CA ASP A 22 25.03 25.44 -37.67
C ASP A 22 23.61 25.89 -37.30
N VAL A 23 23.40 27.18 -37.25
CA VAL A 23 22.09 27.79 -36.88
C VAL A 23 21.14 27.69 -38.06
N GLU A 24 20.08 26.93 -37.88
CA GLU A 24 19.07 26.63 -38.90
C GLU A 24 17.67 26.82 -38.40
N LEU A 25 16.85 27.62 -39.08
CA LEU A 25 15.44 27.76 -38.78
C LEU A 25 14.68 26.48 -39.17
N ILE A 26 14.10 25.82 -38.17
CA ILE A 26 13.35 24.56 -38.35
C ILE A 26 11.87 24.82 -38.58
N ALA A 27 11.30 25.74 -37.77
CA ALA A 27 9.89 26.05 -37.84
C ALA A 27 9.59 27.47 -37.38
N THR A 28 8.54 28.06 -37.94
CA THR A 28 7.90 29.29 -37.43
C THR A 28 6.46 28.94 -37.08
N THR A 29 6.12 29.08 -35.82
CA THR A 29 4.75 28.96 -35.32
C THR A 29 4.08 30.31 -35.23
N SER A 30 2.83 30.38 -34.81
CA SER A 30 2.12 31.63 -34.58
C SER A 30 2.74 32.50 -33.46
N HIS A 31 3.68 31.94 -32.63
CA HIS A 31 4.17 32.59 -31.42
C HIS A 31 5.69 32.56 -31.26
N ALA A 32 6.37 31.64 -31.96
CA ALA A 32 7.78 31.41 -31.77
C ALA A 32 8.46 30.99 -33.05
N ARG A 33 9.76 31.22 -33.13
CA ARG A 33 10.66 30.59 -34.09
C ARG A 33 11.49 29.53 -33.39
N LEU A 34 11.66 28.38 -34.03
CA LEU A 34 12.43 27.24 -33.54
C LEU A 34 13.67 27.07 -34.42
N TYR A 35 14.83 27.11 -33.79
CA TYR A 35 16.09 26.95 -34.48
C TYR A 35 16.82 25.70 -33.97
N ARG A 36 17.41 24.95 -34.88
CA ARG A 36 18.42 23.96 -34.59
C ARG A 36 19.78 24.66 -34.53
N MET A 37 20.53 24.39 -33.48
CA MET A 37 21.86 24.98 -33.30
C MET A 37 22.80 23.89 -32.77
N ARG A 38 24.10 24.07 -33.04
CA ARG A 38 25.14 23.18 -32.51
C ARG A 38 26.05 23.93 -31.54
N ARG A 39 26.35 23.29 -30.39
CA ARG A 39 27.30 23.79 -29.42
C ARG A 39 28.16 22.63 -28.91
N ALA A 40 29.48 22.78 -28.94
CA ALA A 40 30.43 21.75 -28.51
C ALA A 40 30.13 20.35 -29.12
N GLY A 41 29.78 20.32 -30.43
CA GLY A 41 29.47 19.09 -31.15
C GLY A 41 28.08 18.52 -30.94
N ARG A 42 27.28 19.06 -30.00
CA ARG A 42 25.91 18.60 -29.70
C ARG A 42 24.87 19.50 -30.34
N LEU A 43 23.74 18.90 -30.73
CA LEU A 43 22.58 19.62 -31.24
C LEU A 43 21.68 20.09 -30.09
N PHE A 44 21.15 21.27 -30.25
CA PHE A 44 20.18 21.92 -29.37
C PHE A 44 19.03 22.50 -30.19
N MET A 45 17.88 22.64 -29.58
CA MET A 45 16.78 23.43 -30.08
C MET A 45 16.76 24.77 -29.32
N ALA A 46 16.62 25.87 -30.03
CA ALA A 46 16.39 27.19 -29.45
C ALA A 46 15.00 27.65 -29.84
N LYS A 47 14.21 28.05 -28.83
CA LYS A 47 12.90 28.67 -29.03
C LYS A 47 13.03 30.14 -28.71
N THR A 48 12.72 31.00 -29.69
CA THR A 48 12.70 32.45 -29.53
C THR A 48 11.37 33.05 -29.96
N THR A 49 11.12 34.29 -29.62
CA THR A 49 9.90 35.03 -29.97
C THR A 49 9.85 35.45 -31.45
N LEU A 50 8.66 35.80 -31.93
CA LEU A 50 8.50 36.39 -33.27
C LEU A 50 8.93 37.86 -33.30
N SER A 51 8.81 38.58 -32.18
CA SER A 51 9.17 39.97 -31.97
C SER A 51 9.94 40.14 -30.66
N ASP A 52 10.82 41.14 -30.63
CA ASP A 52 11.63 41.42 -29.45
C ASP A 52 10.95 42.44 -28.52
N ASP A 53 9.62 42.55 -28.55
CA ASP A 53 8.88 43.38 -27.62
C ASP A 53 8.92 42.82 -26.19
N ALA A 54 8.87 43.70 -25.20
CA ALA A 54 9.02 43.36 -23.79
C ALA A 54 8.01 42.32 -23.32
N ARG A 55 6.78 42.35 -23.85
CA ARG A 55 5.71 41.37 -23.49
C ARG A 55 6.03 39.96 -24.03
N SER A 56 6.51 39.87 -25.26
CA SER A 56 6.88 38.59 -25.88
C SER A 56 8.06 37.95 -25.13
N LEU A 57 9.04 38.75 -24.76
CA LEU A 57 10.19 38.28 -23.97
C LEU A 57 9.78 37.87 -22.56
N GLU A 58 8.92 38.61 -21.89
CA GLU A 58 8.39 38.24 -20.58
C GLU A 58 7.66 36.88 -20.62
N LEU A 59 6.85 36.65 -21.63
CA LEU A 59 6.15 35.38 -21.82
C LEU A 59 7.11 34.20 -22.09
N LEU A 60 8.17 34.43 -22.85
CA LEU A 60 9.23 33.44 -23.07
C LEU A 60 9.95 33.09 -21.77
N GLN A 61 10.27 34.10 -20.95
CA GLN A 61 10.88 33.89 -19.64
C GLN A 61 9.95 33.14 -18.67
N ARG A 62 8.66 33.47 -18.65
CA ARG A 62 7.67 32.72 -17.85
C ARG A 62 7.57 31.25 -18.29
N GLU A 63 7.52 30.98 -19.60
CA GLU A 63 7.55 29.62 -20.12
C GLU A 63 8.81 28.86 -19.64
N TYR A 64 9.97 29.53 -19.69
CA TYR A 64 11.20 28.97 -19.15
C TYR A 64 11.07 28.63 -17.65
N GLN A 65 10.55 29.55 -16.84
CA GLN A 65 10.39 29.35 -15.40
C GLN A 65 9.45 28.18 -15.08
N LEU A 66 8.36 28.02 -15.83
CA LEU A 66 7.42 26.89 -15.68
C LEU A 66 8.05 25.54 -16.02
N THR A 67 8.95 25.53 -17.00
CA THR A 67 9.62 24.30 -17.46
C THR A 67 10.90 23.99 -16.70
N LEU A 68 11.48 25.00 -16.03
CA LEU A 68 12.68 24.84 -15.22
C LEU A 68 12.40 23.87 -14.05
N GLY A 69 13.16 22.79 -13.99
CA GLY A 69 13.00 21.78 -12.95
C GLY A 69 12.05 20.63 -13.32
N LEU A 70 11.35 20.70 -14.44
CA LEU A 70 10.64 19.55 -14.96
C LEU A 70 11.63 18.50 -15.48
N SER A 71 11.61 17.32 -14.92
CA SER A 71 12.49 16.20 -15.31
C SER A 71 11.68 14.92 -15.44
N HIS A 72 11.34 14.58 -16.69
CA HIS A 72 10.58 13.36 -16.99
C HIS A 72 10.97 12.83 -18.38
N PRO A 73 11.11 11.50 -18.58
CA PRO A 73 11.59 10.93 -19.84
C PRO A 73 10.72 11.24 -21.07
N HIS A 74 9.48 11.67 -20.88
CA HIS A 74 8.52 11.98 -21.93
C HIS A 74 8.13 13.45 -21.99
N ILE A 75 8.92 14.33 -21.37
CA ILE A 75 8.82 15.78 -21.44
C ILE A 75 10.13 16.31 -22.01
N ILE A 76 10.07 17.34 -22.85
CA ILE A 76 11.25 18.00 -23.40
C ILE A 76 12.14 18.52 -22.27
N HIS A 77 13.43 18.24 -22.33
CA HIS A 77 14.37 18.78 -21.35
C HIS A 77 14.80 20.19 -21.73
N VAL A 78 14.54 21.13 -20.83
CA VAL A 78 14.96 22.54 -20.96
C VAL A 78 16.25 22.73 -20.16
N TYR A 79 17.30 23.24 -20.85
CA TYR A 79 18.61 23.45 -20.23
C TYR A 79 18.74 24.83 -19.58
N THR A 80 18.43 25.88 -20.33
CA THR A 80 18.67 27.27 -19.88
C THR A 80 17.88 28.27 -20.72
N TYR A 81 17.72 29.47 -20.19
CA TYR A 81 17.37 30.67 -20.95
C TYR A 81 18.65 31.47 -21.17
N GLU A 82 18.93 31.86 -22.40
CA GLU A 82 20.06 32.70 -22.76
C GLU A 82 19.53 33.97 -23.40
N ALA A 83 19.92 35.15 -22.82
CA ALA A 83 19.52 36.46 -23.32
C ALA A 83 20.27 36.85 -24.62
N SER A 84 21.45 36.26 -24.82
CA SER A 84 22.31 36.56 -25.99
C SER A 84 22.66 35.24 -26.70
N THR A 85 21.94 34.94 -27.78
CA THR A 85 22.24 33.86 -28.72
C THR A 85 22.32 34.42 -30.14
N PRO A 86 22.80 33.66 -31.15
CA PRO A 86 22.77 34.12 -32.54
C PRO A 86 21.36 34.44 -33.08
N VAL A 87 20.32 34.02 -32.40
CA VAL A 87 18.90 34.23 -32.78
C VAL A 87 18.14 35.14 -31.83
N GLY A 88 18.87 35.88 -30.95
CA GLY A 88 18.29 36.68 -29.89
C GLY A 88 18.03 35.90 -28.62
N PRO A 89 17.25 36.45 -27.66
CA PRO A 89 16.86 35.77 -26.45
C PRO A 89 16.13 34.47 -26.76
N ALA A 90 16.57 33.36 -26.12
CA ALA A 90 16.03 32.05 -26.45
C ALA A 90 16.00 31.06 -25.23
N ILE A 91 15.03 30.15 -25.21
CA ILE A 91 15.05 28.98 -24.40
C ILE A 91 15.86 27.91 -25.13
N ILE A 92 16.90 27.39 -24.50
CA ILE A 92 17.73 26.30 -25.02
C ILE A 92 17.26 24.95 -24.45
N MET A 93 16.91 24.03 -25.33
CA MET A 93 16.34 22.73 -24.94
C MET A 93 16.97 21.60 -25.77
N GLU A 94 16.65 20.35 -25.37
CA GLU A 94 17.12 19.18 -26.11
C GLU A 94 16.64 19.23 -27.56
N TYR A 95 17.52 18.82 -28.48
CA TYR A 95 17.12 18.55 -29.85
C TYR A 95 16.55 17.14 -29.92
N VAL A 96 15.32 17.02 -30.39
CA VAL A 96 14.62 15.74 -30.59
C VAL A 96 14.64 15.38 -32.06
N ASP A 97 15.36 14.31 -32.43
CA ASP A 97 15.24 13.72 -33.76
C ASP A 97 13.97 12.89 -33.81
N GLY A 98 12.91 13.49 -34.31
CA GLY A 98 11.56 12.92 -34.32
C GLY A 98 10.61 13.63 -35.26
N CYS A 99 9.37 13.23 -35.23
CA CYS A 99 8.26 13.86 -35.94
C CYS A 99 7.10 14.15 -34.98
N THR A 100 6.16 14.98 -35.41
CA THR A 100 4.92 15.24 -34.64
C THR A 100 4.05 13.98 -34.57
N LEU A 101 3.16 13.91 -33.59
CA LEU A 101 2.20 12.80 -33.53
C LEU A 101 1.30 12.76 -34.77
N THR A 102 0.99 13.91 -35.38
CA THR A 102 0.25 14.01 -36.64
C THR A 102 0.97 13.26 -37.76
N GLU A 103 2.27 13.55 -37.95
CA GLU A 103 3.12 12.93 -38.94
C GLU A 103 3.31 11.42 -38.67
N TYR A 104 3.57 11.08 -37.38
CA TYR A 104 3.72 9.71 -36.94
C TYR A 104 2.49 8.85 -37.25
N LEU A 105 1.27 9.40 -37.05
CA LEU A 105 0.04 8.69 -37.37
C LEU A 105 -0.16 8.46 -38.87
N ALA A 106 0.37 9.34 -39.70
CA ALA A 106 0.36 9.17 -41.16
C ALA A 106 1.24 7.98 -41.64
N GLU A 107 2.28 7.60 -40.88
CA GLU A 107 3.08 6.40 -41.09
C GLU A 107 2.38 5.09 -40.70
N HIS A 108 1.15 5.14 -40.25
CA HIS A 108 0.32 3.99 -39.85
C HIS A 108 0.97 3.07 -38.79
N PRO A 109 1.44 3.58 -37.68
CA PRO A 109 2.06 2.78 -36.63
C PRO A 109 1.13 1.67 -36.15
N ASN A 110 1.70 0.54 -35.76
CA ASN A 110 0.92 -0.60 -35.30
C ASN A 110 0.23 -0.28 -33.94
N LYS A 111 -0.73 -1.13 -33.55
CA LYS A 111 -1.54 -0.93 -32.35
C LYS A 111 -0.69 -0.87 -31.08
N ALA A 112 0.37 -1.68 -30.96
CA ALA A 112 1.23 -1.72 -29.79
C ALA A 112 2.03 -0.43 -29.64
N ALA A 113 2.56 0.11 -30.74
CA ALA A 113 3.25 1.40 -30.78
C ALA A 113 2.32 2.55 -30.34
N ARG A 114 1.10 2.61 -30.91
CA ARG A 114 0.09 3.62 -30.49
C ARG A 114 -0.26 3.50 -29.00
N GLN A 115 -0.34 2.28 -28.45
CA GLN A 115 -0.62 2.08 -27.03
C GLN A 115 0.51 2.57 -26.17
N ARG A 116 1.77 2.29 -26.55
CA ARG A 116 2.95 2.80 -25.87
C ARG A 116 2.98 4.33 -25.85
N VAL A 117 2.74 4.97 -26.98
CA VAL A 117 2.64 6.44 -27.10
C VAL A 117 1.59 6.99 -26.11
N PHE A 118 0.41 6.38 -26.07
CA PHE A 118 -0.64 6.86 -25.17
C PHE A 118 -0.27 6.65 -23.68
N GLU A 119 0.38 5.54 -23.34
CA GLU A 119 0.84 5.25 -21.98
C GLU A 119 1.93 6.25 -21.53
N GLN A 120 2.82 6.62 -22.44
CA GLN A 120 3.85 7.63 -22.18
C GLN A 120 3.26 9.02 -22.00
N LEU A 121 2.22 9.38 -22.79
CA LEU A 121 1.48 10.64 -22.62
C LEU A 121 0.77 10.69 -21.27
N LEU A 122 0.11 9.62 -20.84
CA LEU A 122 -0.51 9.55 -19.51
C LEU A 122 0.54 9.76 -18.41
N SER A 123 1.72 9.17 -18.56
CA SER A 123 2.83 9.33 -17.60
C SER A 123 3.32 10.78 -17.52
N ALA A 124 3.57 11.40 -18.68
CA ALA A 124 4.01 12.79 -18.77
C ALA A 124 2.97 13.76 -18.16
N THR A 125 1.70 13.61 -18.54
CA THR A 125 0.64 14.49 -18.03
C THR A 125 0.38 14.29 -16.54
N SER A 126 0.43 13.04 -16.03
CA SER A 126 0.34 12.78 -14.59
C SER A 126 1.48 13.43 -13.81
N TYR A 127 2.71 13.40 -14.35
CA TYR A 127 3.85 14.08 -13.76
C TYR A 127 3.65 15.60 -13.71
N LEU A 128 3.21 16.23 -14.80
CA LEU A 128 2.92 17.67 -14.85
C LEU A 128 1.89 18.06 -13.80
N HIS A 129 0.77 17.35 -13.72
CA HIS A 129 -0.29 17.64 -12.75
C HIS A 129 0.19 17.51 -11.30
N LYS A 130 1.07 16.53 -11.00
CA LYS A 130 1.69 16.39 -9.67
C LYS A 130 2.67 17.51 -9.34
N ALA A 131 3.28 18.09 -10.37
CA ALA A 131 4.12 19.29 -10.24
C ALA A 131 3.31 20.60 -10.19
N GLY A 132 1.96 20.52 -10.23
CA GLY A 132 1.08 21.69 -10.22
C GLY A 132 1.01 22.42 -11.59
N VAL A 133 1.48 21.79 -12.66
CA VAL A 133 1.51 22.37 -14.02
C VAL A 133 0.40 21.78 -14.86
N LEU A 134 -0.43 22.66 -15.46
CA LEU A 134 -1.41 22.30 -16.49
C LEU A 134 -0.80 22.57 -17.86
N HIS A 135 -0.97 21.68 -18.81
CA HIS A 135 -0.43 21.90 -20.17
C HIS A 135 -1.32 22.86 -21.00
N ASN A 136 -2.64 22.70 -20.89
CA ASN A 136 -3.69 23.49 -21.54
C ASN A 136 -3.71 23.54 -23.08
N ASP A 137 -2.64 23.09 -23.77
CA ASP A 137 -2.56 23.00 -25.23
C ASP A 137 -2.05 21.61 -25.69
N LEU A 138 -2.57 20.53 -25.05
CA LEU A 138 -2.30 19.18 -25.49
C LEU A 138 -2.96 18.89 -26.85
N LYS A 139 -2.10 18.79 -27.89
CA LYS A 139 -2.50 18.49 -29.25
C LYS A 139 -1.43 17.68 -29.96
N PRO A 140 -1.73 17.00 -31.09
CA PRO A 140 -0.77 16.16 -31.81
C PRO A 140 0.51 16.89 -32.21
N ASP A 141 0.44 18.18 -32.52
CA ASP A 141 1.58 18.96 -32.97
C ASP A 141 2.57 19.31 -31.83
N ASN A 142 2.08 19.30 -30.56
CA ASN A 142 2.88 19.49 -29.36
C ASN A 142 3.42 18.18 -28.76
N ILE A 143 3.32 17.08 -29.51
CA ILE A 143 3.77 15.75 -29.12
C ILE A 143 4.76 15.28 -30.17
N LEU A 144 6.05 15.24 -29.85
CA LEU A 144 7.07 14.67 -30.69
C LEU A 144 7.25 13.19 -30.39
N ILE A 145 7.49 12.41 -31.43
CA ILE A 145 7.81 10.98 -31.35
C ILE A 145 9.21 10.77 -31.90
N THR A 146 10.12 10.27 -31.08
CA THR A 146 11.51 10.04 -31.48
C THR A 146 11.60 8.94 -32.57
N ARG A 147 12.49 9.13 -33.55
CA ARG A 147 12.68 8.15 -34.66
C ARG A 147 13.24 6.82 -34.17
N THR A 148 14.11 6.85 -33.17
CA THR A 148 14.86 5.66 -32.74
C THR A 148 14.01 4.69 -31.94
N ASN A 149 13.30 5.21 -30.88
CA ASN A 149 12.61 4.37 -29.91
C ASN A 149 11.09 4.56 -29.92
N HIS A 150 10.58 5.48 -30.73
CA HIS A 150 9.19 5.91 -30.73
C HIS A 150 8.74 6.42 -29.36
N ASP A 151 9.63 7.12 -28.65
CA ASP A 151 9.34 7.70 -27.34
C ASP A 151 8.73 9.10 -27.50
N VAL A 152 7.74 9.39 -26.66
CA VAL A 152 7.10 10.69 -26.58
C VAL A 152 8.04 11.72 -25.98
N ARG A 153 8.03 12.93 -26.56
CA ARG A 153 8.53 14.17 -25.96
C ARG A 153 7.43 15.21 -26.06
N LEU A 154 6.84 15.55 -24.92
CA LEU A 154 5.84 16.60 -24.81
C LEU A 154 6.54 17.95 -24.82
N ILE A 155 6.11 18.86 -25.71
CA ILE A 155 6.70 20.15 -25.93
C ILE A 155 5.68 21.27 -25.77
N ASP A 156 6.16 22.50 -25.66
CA ASP A 156 5.38 23.75 -25.71
C ASP A 156 4.44 23.95 -24.51
N PHE A 157 4.98 24.61 -23.49
CA PHE A 157 4.30 24.96 -22.21
C PHE A 157 3.83 26.42 -22.19
N GLY A 158 3.79 27.09 -23.33
CA GLY A 158 3.49 28.52 -23.45
C GLY A 158 2.07 28.90 -23.01
N PHE A 159 1.21 27.93 -22.76
CA PHE A 159 -0.18 28.12 -22.31
C PHE A 159 -0.44 27.61 -20.89
N SER A 160 0.60 27.26 -20.17
CA SER A 160 0.49 26.69 -18.83
C SER A 160 0.19 27.72 -17.72
N ASP A 161 0.14 29.01 -18.04
CA ASP A 161 -0.13 30.08 -17.10
C ASP A 161 -1.51 30.74 -17.32
N ASP A 162 -2.15 31.22 -16.24
CA ASP A 162 -3.47 31.89 -16.29
C ASP A 162 -3.49 33.10 -17.23
N ASP A 163 -2.42 33.85 -17.33
CA ASP A 163 -2.27 35.00 -18.22
C ASP A 163 -2.16 34.66 -19.74
N SER A 164 -1.95 33.36 -20.03
CA SER A 164 -1.85 32.86 -21.40
C SER A 164 -3.22 32.72 -22.07
N HIS A 165 -4.32 32.86 -21.32
CA HIS A 165 -5.69 32.78 -21.83
C HIS A 165 -5.99 33.86 -22.88
N ASP A 166 -5.38 35.05 -22.78
CA ASP A 166 -5.52 36.09 -23.78
C ASP A 166 -4.91 35.71 -25.15
N ARG A 167 -3.90 34.81 -25.17
CA ARG A 167 -3.32 34.26 -26.41
C ARG A 167 -4.20 33.23 -27.06
N LEU A 168 -4.82 32.35 -26.25
CA LEU A 168 -5.82 31.41 -26.77
C LEU A 168 -7.01 32.13 -27.42
N ARG A 169 -7.33 33.34 -26.92
CA ARG A 169 -8.32 34.26 -27.50
C ARG A 169 -7.96 34.70 -28.91
N ALA A 170 -6.74 35.20 -29.08
CA ALA A 170 -6.27 35.78 -30.34
C ALA A 170 -6.18 34.74 -31.47
N LEU A 171 -6.09 33.42 -31.14
CA LEU A 171 -5.75 32.37 -32.08
C LEU A 171 -6.89 31.42 -32.42
N GLY A 172 -8.05 31.62 -31.81
CA GLY A 172 -9.22 30.78 -32.08
C GLY A 172 -9.05 29.32 -31.65
N GLY A 173 -8.21 29.05 -30.62
CA GLY A 173 -7.90 27.73 -30.08
C GLY A 173 -7.77 26.64 -31.14
N THR A 174 -6.85 25.72 -31.07
CA THR A 174 -6.74 24.62 -32.06
C THR A 174 -8.07 23.88 -32.08
N ARG A 175 -8.89 24.12 -33.14
CA ARG A 175 -10.24 23.54 -33.29
C ARG A 175 -10.13 22.02 -33.14
N GLY A 176 -10.69 21.50 -32.04
CA GLY A 176 -10.86 20.07 -31.84
C GLY A 176 -10.19 19.45 -30.61
N CYS A 177 -9.17 20.08 -29.97
CA CYS A 177 -8.53 19.53 -28.77
C CYS A 177 -8.76 20.35 -27.50
N ALA A 178 -9.06 21.66 -27.63
CA ALA A 178 -9.33 22.52 -26.47
C ALA A 178 -10.65 22.14 -25.80
N SER A 179 -10.66 22.10 -24.47
CA SER A 179 -11.85 21.81 -23.69
C SER A 179 -12.88 22.96 -23.77
N PRO A 180 -14.20 22.69 -23.60
CA PRO A 180 -15.23 23.72 -23.66
C PRO A 180 -15.01 24.85 -22.67
N GLU A 181 -14.58 24.57 -21.45
CA GLU A 181 -14.27 25.54 -20.41
C GLU A 181 -13.06 26.42 -20.79
N LEU A 182 -12.05 25.83 -21.42
CA LEU A 182 -10.89 26.56 -21.93
C LEU A 182 -11.31 27.49 -23.08
N ALA A 183 -12.13 26.97 -24.02
CA ALA A 183 -12.67 27.75 -25.13
C ALA A 183 -13.64 28.86 -24.67
N ALA A 184 -14.41 28.61 -23.62
CA ALA A 184 -15.35 29.58 -23.03
C ALA A 184 -14.66 30.53 -22.02
N GLN A 185 -13.38 30.32 -21.70
CA GLN A 185 -12.60 31.12 -20.74
C GLN A 185 -13.27 31.17 -19.36
N SER A 186 -13.82 30.07 -18.93
CA SER A 186 -14.46 29.96 -17.64
C SER A 186 -13.42 30.04 -16.52
N HIS A 187 -13.74 30.70 -15.42
CA HIS A 187 -12.92 30.62 -14.22
C HIS A 187 -12.90 29.16 -13.70
N GLY A 188 -11.75 28.69 -13.25
CA GLY A 188 -11.60 27.36 -12.65
C GLY A 188 -11.19 26.26 -13.62
N ILE A 189 -10.29 26.57 -14.57
CA ILE A 189 -9.63 25.55 -15.39
C ILE A 189 -8.79 24.67 -14.46
N ASP A 190 -8.97 23.36 -14.59
CA ASP A 190 -8.26 22.39 -13.78
C ASP A 190 -7.67 21.25 -14.64
N THR A 191 -7.09 20.24 -14.00
CA THR A 191 -6.47 19.06 -14.64
C THR A 191 -7.39 18.35 -15.65
N ARG A 192 -8.71 18.56 -15.57
CA ARG A 192 -9.69 17.93 -16.45
C ARG A 192 -9.75 18.56 -17.83
N SER A 193 -9.15 19.73 -18.04
CA SER A 193 -8.93 20.30 -19.37
C SER A 193 -7.95 19.46 -20.19
N ASP A 194 -6.83 19.08 -19.59
CA ASP A 194 -5.85 18.19 -20.25
C ASP A 194 -6.42 16.79 -20.48
N ILE A 195 -7.27 16.29 -19.56
CA ILE A 195 -8.00 15.01 -19.75
C ILE A 195 -8.91 15.06 -20.98
N TYR A 196 -9.56 16.19 -21.23
CA TYR A 196 -10.37 16.37 -22.45
C TYR A 196 -9.50 16.25 -23.71
N SER A 197 -8.38 16.93 -23.74
CA SER A 197 -7.43 16.88 -24.86
C SER A 197 -6.86 15.46 -25.05
N LEU A 198 -6.51 14.76 -23.97
CA LEU A 198 -6.09 13.34 -24.02
C LEU A 198 -7.19 12.44 -24.59
N GLY A 199 -8.45 12.75 -24.35
CA GLY A 199 -9.59 12.05 -24.95
C GLY A 199 -9.62 12.17 -26.47
N HIS A 200 -9.38 13.36 -27.01
CA HIS A 200 -9.29 13.61 -28.44
C HIS A 200 -8.07 12.94 -29.06
N ILE A 201 -6.90 13.00 -28.40
CA ILE A 201 -5.70 12.29 -28.83
C ILE A 201 -5.96 10.77 -28.84
N MET A 202 -6.66 10.23 -27.84
CA MET A 202 -7.06 8.81 -27.82
C MET A 202 -7.92 8.44 -29.03
N GLN A 203 -8.87 9.30 -29.41
CA GLN A 203 -9.72 9.06 -30.60
C GLN A 203 -8.91 9.02 -31.89
N GLN A 204 -7.88 9.85 -32.03
CA GLN A 204 -6.97 9.87 -33.18
C GLN A 204 -6.03 8.65 -33.19
N LEU A 205 -5.45 8.29 -32.03
CA LEU A 205 -4.62 7.10 -31.89
C LEU A 205 -5.39 5.80 -32.15
N PHE A 206 -6.68 5.75 -31.79
CA PHE A 206 -7.49 4.53 -31.83
C PHE A 206 -8.87 4.77 -32.44
N PRO A 207 -8.97 5.09 -33.74
CA PRO A 207 -10.25 5.36 -34.39
C PRO A 207 -11.25 4.22 -34.14
N GLY A 208 -12.46 4.59 -33.69
CA GLY A 208 -13.55 3.65 -33.43
C GLY A 208 -13.41 2.74 -32.20
N ARG A 209 -12.25 2.79 -31.51
CA ARG A 209 -11.97 1.97 -30.31
C ARG A 209 -12.06 2.79 -29.04
N TYR A 210 -12.21 2.11 -27.90
CA TYR A 210 -12.22 2.71 -26.55
C TYR A 210 -13.22 3.85 -26.36
N LYS A 211 -14.33 3.83 -27.09
CA LYS A 211 -15.36 4.88 -27.13
C LYS A 211 -15.85 5.28 -25.74
N ARG A 212 -15.98 4.32 -24.80
CA ARG A 212 -16.42 4.61 -23.42
C ARG A 212 -15.41 5.45 -22.66
N ILE A 213 -14.11 5.13 -22.78
CA ILE A 213 -13.03 5.87 -22.09
C ILE A 213 -12.90 7.25 -22.72
N ALA A 214 -12.75 7.31 -24.05
CA ALA A 214 -12.65 8.56 -24.79
C ALA A 214 -13.86 9.47 -24.57
N GLY A 215 -15.09 8.92 -24.66
CA GLY A 215 -16.31 9.68 -24.44
C GLY A 215 -16.46 10.21 -23.00
N ARG A 216 -15.91 9.52 -22.01
CA ARG A 216 -15.84 10.07 -20.65
C ARG A 216 -14.81 11.19 -20.56
N CYS A 217 -13.65 11.08 -21.20
CA CYS A 217 -12.66 12.16 -21.26
C CYS A 217 -13.22 13.41 -21.92
N THR A 218 -13.89 13.26 -23.07
CA THR A 218 -14.43 14.36 -23.89
C THR A 218 -15.84 14.80 -23.47
N HIS A 219 -16.28 14.47 -22.27
CA HIS A 219 -17.60 14.90 -21.81
C HIS A 219 -17.65 16.44 -21.66
N PRO A 220 -18.70 17.12 -22.16
CA PRO A 220 -18.81 18.58 -22.08
C PRO A 220 -18.71 19.12 -20.66
N LYS A 221 -19.39 18.48 -19.70
CA LYS A 221 -19.30 18.85 -18.28
C LYS A 221 -18.05 18.23 -17.65
N CYS A 222 -17.15 19.04 -17.11
CA CYS A 222 -15.88 18.60 -16.55
C CYS A 222 -16.06 17.64 -15.36
N GLU A 223 -17.12 17.80 -14.55
CA GLU A 223 -17.42 16.93 -13.40
C GLU A 223 -17.71 15.48 -13.79
N ARG A 224 -18.12 15.24 -15.04
CA ARG A 224 -18.39 13.89 -15.57
C ARG A 224 -17.18 13.22 -16.19
N ARG A 225 -16.06 13.94 -16.35
CA ARG A 225 -14.79 13.38 -16.81
C ARG A 225 -14.13 12.54 -15.71
N TYR A 226 -12.96 12.01 -15.98
CA TYR A 226 -12.10 11.46 -14.93
C TYR A 226 -11.64 12.60 -14.02
N ALA A 227 -11.51 12.32 -12.72
CA ALA A 227 -11.11 13.34 -11.75
C ALA A 227 -9.66 13.79 -11.94
N ASP A 228 -8.79 12.84 -12.33
CA ASP A 228 -7.37 13.03 -12.54
C ASP A 228 -6.84 12.06 -13.62
N VAL A 229 -5.62 12.30 -14.09
CA VAL A 229 -4.97 11.46 -15.10
C VAL A 229 -4.68 10.06 -14.58
N ASP A 230 -4.43 9.90 -13.27
CA ASP A 230 -4.18 8.59 -12.67
C ASP A 230 -5.44 7.71 -12.71
N SER A 231 -6.63 8.28 -12.56
CA SER A 231 -7.91 7.56 -12.72
C SER A 231 -8.16 7.17 -14.19
N LEU A 232 -7.80 8.04 -15.13
CA LEU A 232 -7.80 7.69 -16.56
C LEU A 232 -6.79 6.57 -16.87
N ALA A 233 -5.58 6.65 -16.32
CA ALA A 233 -4.54 5.63 -16.48
C ALA A 233 -4.98 4.27 -15.91
N ARG A 234 -5.67 4.26 -14.76
CA ARG A 234 -6.30 3.03 -14.22
C ARG A 234 -7.33 2.48 -15.19
N ALA A 235 -8.25 3.32 -15.68
CA ALA A 235 -9.26 2.89 -16.66
C ALA A 235 -8.63 2.34 -17.95
N TRP A 236 -7.53 2.96 -18.41
CA TRP A 236 -6.76 2.50 -19.54
C TRP A 236 -6.08 1.15 -19.27
N ARG A 237 -5.45 0.96 -18.12
CA ARG A 237 -4.76 -0.30 -17.73
C ARG A 237 -5.76 -1.46 -17.67
N TYR A 238 -6.91 -1.25 -17.07
CA TYR A 238 -7.93 -2.29 -16.88
C TYR A 238 -8.84 -2.52 -18.09
N ARG A 239 -8.67 -1.76 -19.20
CA ARG A 239 -9.48 -1.88 -20.43
C ARG A 239 -9.48 -3.26 -21.08
N ARG A 240 -8.46 -4.08 -20.77
CA ARG A 240 -8.27 -5.42 -21.34
C ARG A 240 -8.69 -6.56 -20.42
N LEU A 241 -9.01 -6.27 -19.18
CA LEU A 241 -9.50 -7.32 -18.29
C LEU A 241 -10.90 -7.74 -18.78
N PRO A 242 -11.06 -8.96 -19.31
CA PRO A 242 -12.38 -9.42 -19.70
C PRO A 242 -13.25 -9.47 -18.44
N LEU A 243 -14.49 -8.99 -18.56
CA LEU A 243 -15.48 -8.97 -17.47
C LEU A 243 -15.62 -10.37 -16.83
N GLN A 244 -15.39 -11.42 -17.63
CA GLN A 244 -15.37 -12.82 -17.23
C GLN A 244 -14.24 -13.14 -16.21
N LEU A 245 -13.04 -12.58 -16.37
CA LEU A 245 -11.94 -12.78 -15.39
C LEU A 245 -12.21 -12.04 -14.08
N VAL A 246 -12.80 -10.85 -14.15
CA VAL A 246 -13.21 -10.10 -12.95
C VAL A 246 -14.33 -10.86 -12.23
N GLY A 247 -15.31 -11.38 -12.99
CA GLY A 247 -16.37 -12.23 -12.45
C GLY A 247 -15.85 -13.54 -11.84
N ALA A 248 -14.95 -14.23 -12.53
CA ALA A 248 -14.32 -15.45 -12.04
C ALA A 248 -13.50 -15.21 -10.76
N LEU A 249 -12.75 -14.10 -10.70
CA LEU A 249 -12.01 -13.72 -9.50
C LEU A 249 -12.95 -13.41 -8.33
N ALA A 250 -14.04 -12.69 -8.59
CA ALA A 250 -15.04 -12.39 -7.56
C ALA A 250 -15.69 -13.66 -7.02
N VAL A 251 -16.06 -14.61 -7.90
CA VAL A 251 -16.60 -15.92 -7.52
C VAL A 251 -15.57 -16.74 -6.73
N ALA A 252 -14.31 -16.75 -7.16
CA ALA A 252 -13.24 -17.43 -6.45
C ALA A 252 -13.04 -16.86 -5.03
N VAL A 253 -13.05 -15.54 -4.86
CA VAL A 253 -12.96 -14.88 -3.54
C VAL A 253 -14.18 -15.23 -2.68
N LEU A 254 -15.38 -15.25 -3.28
CA LEU A 254 -16.65 -15.56 -2.59
C LEU A 254 -16.70 -17.01 -2.08
N ILE A 255 -15.99 -17.93 -2.72
CA ILE A 255 -15.89 -19.34 -2.31
C ILE A 255 -14.71 -19.54 -1.34
N LEU A 256 -13.54 -18.99 -1.67
CA LEU A 256 -12.33 -19.23 -0.88
C LEU A 256 -12.37 -18.56 0.49
N LEU A 257 -12.90 -17.35 0.60
CA LEU A 257 -12.93 -16.64 1.87
C LEU A 257 -13.77 -17.35 2.94
N PRO A 258 -15.04 -17.77 2.66
CA PRO A 258 -15.82 -18.53 3.62
C PRO A 258 -15.21 -19.91 3.95
N THR A 259 -14.60 -20.58 2.96
CA THR A 259 -13.95 -21.88 3.21
C THR A 259 -12.74 -21.74 4.13
N LEU A 260 -11.91 -20.70 3.95
CA LEU A 260 -10.79 -20.40 4.84
C LEU A 260 -11.25 -20.05 6.26
N LEU A 261 -12.30 -19.23 6.39
CA LEU A 261 -12.87 -18.89 7.68
C LEU A 261 -13.44 -20.13 8.37
N TYR A 262 -14.19 -20.98 7.65
CA TYR A 262 -14.72 -22.23 8.17
C TYR A 262 -13.62 -23.20 8.61
N MET A 263 -12.55 -23.32 7.83
CA MET A 263 -11.40 -24.16 8.20
C MET A 263 -10.70 -23.62 9.45
N GLY A 264 -10.56 -22.30 9.58
CA GLY A 264 -10.01 -21.65 10.78
C GLY A 264 -10.84 -21.95 12.02
N GLU A 265 -12.17 -21.75 11.96
CA GLU A 265 -13.07 -22.08 13.07
C GLU A 265 -13.05 -23.58 13.44
N ARG A 266 -13.03 -24.45 12.42
CA ARG A 266 -12.95 -25.89 12.63
C ARG A 266 -11.65 -26.28 13.34
N GLN A 267 -10.54 -25.67 12.95
CA GLN A 267 -9.24 -25.92 13.57
C GLN A 267 -9.19 -25.47 15.02
N GLN A 268 -9.76 -24.30 15.32
CA GLN A 268 -9.88 -23.81 16.70
C GLN A 268 -10.76 -24.74 17.56
N ARG A 269 -11.91 -25.20 17.04
CA ARG A 269 -12.77 -26.15 17.73
C ARG A 269 -12.06 -27.47 18.03
N LEU A 270 -11.31 -28.00 17.06
CA LEU A 270 -10.53 -29.21 17.25
C LEU A 270 -9.47 -29.06 18.34
N GLN A 271 -8.74 -27.95 18.34
CA GLN A 271 -7.74 -27.66 19.38
C GLN A 271 -8.39 -27.51 20.75
N TYR A 272 -9.53 -26.83 20.85
CA TYR A 272 -10.28 -26.69 22.09
C TYR A 272 -10.79 -28.05 22.61
N THR A 273 -11.32 -28.90 21.73
CA THR A 273 -11.79 -30.26 22.09
C THR A 273 -10.62 -31.13 22.57
N GLN A 274 -9.46 -31.06 21.90
CA GLN A 274 -8.27 -31.80 22.31
C GLN A 274 -7.74 -31.35 23.67
N ALA A 275 -7.77 -30.02 23.93
CA ALA A 275 -7.37 -29.46 25.22
C ALA A 275 -8.27 -29.95 26.36
N ILE A 276 -9.60 -29.95 26.16
CA ILE A 276 -10.56 -30.49 27.14
C ILE A 276 -10.33 -31.96 27.38
N GLU A 277 -10.13 -32.77 26.31
CA GLU A 277 -9.90 -34.19 26.44
C GLU A 277 -8.62 -34.51 27.21
N HIS A 278 -7.54 -33.73 26.93
CA HIS A 278 -6.30 -33.84 27.67
C HIS A 278 -6.47 -33.47 29.16
N GLU A 279 -7.20 -32.40 29.45
CA GLU A 279 -7.50 -32.00 30.83
C GLU A 279 -8.31 -33.08 31.55
N ARG A 280 -9.30 -33.68 30.88
CA ARG A 280 -10.07 -34.79 31.41
C ARG A 280 -9.20 -36.04 31.73
N GLN A 281 -8.30 -36.40 30.83
CA GLN A 281 -7.38 -37.51 31.07
C GLN A 281 -6.46 -37.26 32.28
N VAL A 282 -6.00 -36.01 32.43
CA VAL A 282 -5.22 -35.62 33.60
C VAL A 282 -6.06 -35.77 34.88
N VAL A 283 -7.31 -35.29 34.87
CA VAL A 283 -8.20 -35.41 36.02
C VAL A 283 -8.49 -36.87 36.35
N ASP A 284 -8.81 -37.72 35.35
CA ASP A 284 -9.01 -39.16 35.57
C ASP A 284 -7.77 -39.84 36.18
N SER A 285 -6.56 -39.43 35.74
CA SER A 285 -5.32 -39.91 36.35
C SER A 285 -5.15 -39.45 37.81
N LEU A 286 -5.59 -38.25 38.14
CA LEU A 286 -5.58 -37.72 39.49
C LEU A 286 -6.53 -38.43 40.42
N PHE A 287 -7.74 -38.84 39.94
CA PHE A 287 -8.65 -39.68 40.69
C PHE A 287 -7.98 -41.03 41.06
N GLN A 288 -7.29 -41.66 40.09
CA GLN A 288 -6.54 -42.91 40.34
C GLN A 288 -5.42 -42.71 41.37
N VAL A 289 -4.69 -41.57 41.32
CA VAL A 289 -3.66 -41.25 42.32
C VAL A 289 -4.27 -41.10 43.70
N ILE A 290 -5.40 -40.42 43.83
CA ILE A 290 -6.12 -40.28 45.11
C ILE A 290 -6.52 -41.65 45.62
N ASP A 291 -7.20 -42.47 44.81
CA ASP A 291 -7.62 -43.84 45.19
C ASP A 291 -6.45 -44.67 45.70
N THR A 292 -5.41 -44.78 44.87
CA THR A 292 -4.24 -45.63 45.20
C THR A 292 -3.53 -45.15 46.46
N SER A 293 -3.39 -43.82 46.61
CA SER A 293 -2.69 -43.21 47.75
C SER A 293 -3.50 -43.37 49.03
N PHE A 294 -4.81 -43.11 48.96
CA PHE A 294 -5.71 -43.29 50.13
C PHE A 294 -5.76 -44.76 50.53
N GLU A 295 -5.95 -45.67 49.61
CA GLU A 295 -5.94 -47.10 49.88
C GLU A 295 -4.64 -47.55 50.51
N THR A 296 -3.49 -47.13 49.95
CA THR A 296 -2.18 -47.47 50.48
C THR A 296 -1.98 -47.00 51.92
N HIS A 297 -2.36 -45.75 52.23
CA HIS A 297 -2.23 -45.22 53.58
C HIS A 297 -3.24 -45.85 54.53
N PHE A 298 -4.46 -46.19 54.03
CA PHE A 298 -5.45 -46.94 54.78
C PHE A 298 -4.92 -48.31 55.19
N GLN A 299 -4.37 -49.08 54.23
CA GLN A 299 -3.80 -50.39 54.53
C GLN A 299 -2.63 -50.32 55.51
N LEU A 300 -1.74 -49.35 55.34
CA LEU A 300 -0.64 -49.12 56.29
C LEU A 300 -1.15 -48.78 57.70
N ALA A 301 -2.21 -47.98 57.79
CA ALA A 301 -2.81 -47.65 59.10
C ALA A 301 -3.49 -48.89 59.70
N LEU A 302 -4.23 -49.69 58.89
CA LEU A 302 -4.89 -50.91 59.29
C LEU A 302 -3.91 -51.98 59.77
N ASP A 303 -2.80 -52.19 59.01
CA ASP A 303 -1.72 -53.12 59.39
C ASP A 303 -1.09 -52.67 60.70
N SER A 304 -0.89 -51.35 60.87
CA SER A 304 -0.32 -50.79 62.11
C SER A 304 -1.26 -51.06 63.30
N ILE A 305 -2.59 -50.93 63.11
CA ILE A 305 -3.58 -51.22 64.13
C ILE A 305 -3.49 -52.74 64.47
N HIS A 306 -3.48 -53.60 63.49
CA HIS A 306 -3.41 -55.07 63.70
C HIS A 306 -2.10 -55.53 64.35
N ALA A 307 -0.98 -54.81 64.10
CA ALA A 307 0.34 -55.11 64.70
C ALA A 307 0.51 -54.69 66.17
N ILE A 308 -0.41 -53.88 66.68
CA ILE A 308 -0.36 -53.42 68.05
C ILE A 308 -0.56 -54.61 69.02
N ASN A 309 0.48 -54.99 69.74
CA ASN A 309 0.32 -55.88 70.87
C ASN A 309 -0.07 -55.10 72.11
N ILE A 310 -1.39 -55.10 72.40
CA ILE A 310 -2.02 -54.31 73.45
C ILE A 310 -1.39 -54.54 74.83
N SER A 311 -0.86 -55.72 75.08
CA SER A 311 -0.20 -56.05 76.35
C SER A 311 1.18 -55.40 76.54
N SER A 312 1.78 -54.85 75.46
CA SER A 312 3.09 -54.22 75.48
C SER A 312 3.09 -52.68 75.31
N VAL A 313 1.91 -52.08 75.08
CA VAL A 313 1.77 -50.63 74.88
C VAL A 313 1.33 -49.96 76.17
N ALA A 314 2.10 -48.97 76.67
CA ALA A 314 1.80 -48.28 77.93
C ALA A 314 0.49 -47.48 77.89
N ASP A 315 0.11 -46.98 76.71
CA ASP A 315 -1.13 -46.22 76.47
C ASP A 315 -1.67 -46.51 75.07
N PRO A 316 -2.53 -47.54 74.92
CA PRO A 316 -3.16 -47.89 73.63
C PRO A 316 -4.03 -46.80 73.02
N TYR A 317 -4.63 -45.96 73.86
CA TYR A 317 -5.48 -44.85 73.40
C TYR A 317 -4.68 -43.78 72.65
N HIS A 318 -3.60 -43.28 73.27
CA HIS A 318 -2.74 -42.31 72.61
C HIS A 318 -2.05 -42.86 71.38
N ALA A 319 -1.72 -44.13 71.34
CA ALA A 319 -1.14 -44.78 70.14
C ALA A 319 -2.13 -44.82 68.99
N GLY A 320 -3.41 -45.21 69.25
CA GLY A 320 -4.47 -45.18 68.26
C GLY A 320 -4.76 -43.78 67.71
N MET A 321 -4.84 -42.81 68.63
CA MET A 321 -5.03 -41.40 68.23
C MET A 321 -3.89 -40.87 67.37
N ALA A 322 -2.64 -41.22 67.67
CA ALA A 322 -1.50 -40.82 66.88
C ALA A 322 -1.51 -41.42 65.45
N MET A 323 -1.98 -42.63 65.30
CA MET A 323 -2.14 -43.31 64.00
C MET A 323 -3.25 -42.63 63.16
N MET A 324 -4.36 -42.36 63.76
CA MET A 324 -5.49 -41.65 63.10
C MET A 324 -5.08 -40.24 62.67
N SER A 325 -4.38 -39.53 63.54
CA SER A 325 -3.84 -38.19 63.24
C SER A 325 -2.83 -38.25 62.07
N ASN A 326 -1.96 -39.26 62.01
CA ASN A 326 -0.99 -39.44 60.93
C ASN A 326 -1.72 -39.79 59.63
N TYR A 327 -2.71 -40.65 59.65
CA TYR A 327 -3.55 -40.95 58.46
C TYR A 327 -4.24 -39.65 57.95
N TYR A 328 -4.87 -38.92 58.84
CA TYR A 328 -5.55 -37.67 58.50
C TYR A 328 -4.56 -36.63 57.90
N HIS A 329 -3.43 -36.42 58.50
CA HIS A 329 -2.44 -35.48 57.98
C HIS A 329 -1.91 -35.87 56.59
N ARG A 330 -1.62 -37.14 56.36
CA ARG A 330 -1.15 -37.59 55.06
C ARG A 330 -2.20 -37.49 53.95
N THR A 331 -3.44 -37.84 54.22
CA THR A 331 -4.53 -37.78 53.27
C THR A 331 -4.87 -36.31 52.89
N ILE A 332 -4.80 -35.34 53.85
CA ILE A 332 -4.94 -33.94 53.52
C ILE A 332 -3.81 -33.44 52.62
N LEU A 333 -2.55 -33.77 52.89
CA LEU A 333 -1.44 -33.36 52.08
C LEU A 333 -1.56 -33.86 50.62
N ILE A 334 -1.96 -35.11 50.42
CA ILE A 334 -2.21 -35.69 49.10
C ILE A 334 -3.35 -34.96 48.38
N LYS A 335 -4.44 -34.72 49.10
CA LYS A 335 -5.59 -33.96 48.55
C LYS A 335 -5.15 -32.56 48.11
N ASP A 336 -4.44 -31.81 48.95
CA ASP A 336 -4.00 -30.45 48.62
C ASP A 336 -3.00 -30.43 47.45
N GLU A 337 -2.09 -31.40 47.38
CA GLU A 337 -1.15 -31.53 46.26
C GLU A 337 -1.87 -31.79 44.93
N VAL A 338 -2.82 -32.73 44.91
CA VAL A 338 -3.61 -33.05 43.74
C VAL A 338 -4.48 -31.84 43.31
N LEU A 339 -5.14 -31.17 44.24
CA LEU A 339 -5.96 -30.00 43.96
C LEU A 339 -5.11 -28.81 43.41
N SER A 340 -3.85 -28.70 43.75
CA SER A 340 -2.96 -27.64 43.30
C SER A 340 -2.63 -27.71 41.80
N VAL A 341 -2.75 -28.89 41.19
CA VAL A 341 -2.44 -29.14 39.77
C VAL A 341 -3.60 -28.81 38.86
N VAL A 342 -4.83 -28.81 39.38
CA VAL A 342 -6.04 -28.59 38.60
C VAL A 342 -6.44 -27.12 38.59
N THR A 343 -6.57 -26.53 37.40
CA THR A 343 -6.93 -25.10 37.24
C THR A 343 -8.43 -24.86 37.17
N ASP A 344 -9.22 -25.85 36.74
CA ASP A 344 -10.67 -25.74 36.64
C ASP A 344 -11.34 -25.90 38.00
N LYS A 345 -12.08 -24.87 38.45
CA LYS A 345 -12.74 -24.85 39.75
C LYS A 345 -13.85 -25.88 39.92
N ALA A 346 -14.53 -26.23 38.81
CA ALA A 346 -15.60 -27.27 38.88
C ALA A 346 -14.97 -28.64 39.05
N MET A 347 -13.90 -28.94 38.38
CA MET A 347 -13.12 -30.17 38.54
C MET A 347 -12.44 -30.26 39.90
N GLN A 348 -11.86 -29.14 40.39
CA GLN A 348 -11.35 -29.08 41.77
C GLN A 348 -12.41 -29.45 42.78
N GLY A 349 -13.63 -28.90 42.68
CA GLY A 349 -14.77 -29.22 43.57
C GLY A 349 -15.17 -30.71 43.51
N GLN A 350 -15.12 -31.35 42.34
CA GLN A 350 -15.42 -32.78 42.18
C GLN A 350 -14.35 -33.67 42.87
N LEU A 351 -13.06 -33.36 42.60
CA LEU A 351 -11.93 -34.03 43.24
C LEU A 351 -11.93 -33.88 44.76
N GLU A 352 -12.20 -32.68 45.25
CA GLU A 352 -12.28 -32.42 46.68
C GLU A 352 -13.46 -33.20 47.34
N SER A 353 -14.61 -33.19 46.70
CA SER A 353 -15.79 -33.97 47.19
C SER A 353 -15.47 -35.47 47.20
N TYR A 354 -14.81 -35.96 46.16
CA TYR A 354 -14.42 -37.36 46.08
C TYR A 354 -13.39 -37.76 47.14
N ALA A 355 -12.32 -36.97 47.29
CA ALA A 355 -11.32 -37.20 48.34
C ALA A 355 -11.91 -37.15 49.75
N ASN A 356 -12.83 -36.23 50.03
CA ASN A 356 -13.52 -36.13 51.30
C ASN A 356 -14.44 -37.35 51.57
N HIS A 357 -15.09 -37.87 50.50
CA HIS A 357 -15.88 -39.09 50.60
C HIS A 357 -15.03 -40.34 50.93
N LEU A 358 -13.89 -40.52 50.21
CA LEU A 358 -12.94 -41.60 50.50
C LEU A 358 -12.36 -41.49 51.90
N TYR A 359 -11.98 -40.28 52.34
CA TYR A 359 -11.50 -40.04 53.70
C TYR A 359 -12.53 -40.49 54.74
N SER A 360 -13.78 -40.05 54.62
CA SER A 360 -14.88 -40.42 55.54
C SER A 360 -15.11 -41.93 55.57
N THR A 361 -15.06 -42.59 54.41
CA THR A 361 -15.24 -44.03 54.27
C THR A 361 -14.13 -44.82 54.99
N TYR A 362 -12.89 -44.47 54.69
CA TYR A 362 -11.74 -45.15 55.29
C TYR A 362 -11.56 -44.81 56.78
N GLN A 363 -11.90 -43.60 57.19
CA GLN A 363 -11.90 -43.17 58.62
C GLN A 363 -12.89 -44.06 59.41
N THR A 364 -14.11 -44.28 58.87
CA THR A 364 -15.11 -45.10 59.53
C THR A 364 -14.62 -46.53 59.71
N GLN A 365 -13.99 -47.11 58.68
CA GLN A 365 -13.41 -48.46 58.71
C GLN A 365 -12.24 -48.59 59.71
N LEU A 366 -11.38 -47.57 59.79
CA LEU A 366 -10.28 -47.55 60.76
C LEU A 366 -10.78 -47.42 62.19
N VAL A 367 -11.81 -46.63 62.42
CA VAL A 367 -12.46 -46.52 63.74
C VAL A 367 -13.11 -47.85 64.14
N GLU A 368 -13.79 -48.51 63.19
CA GLU A 368 -14.38 -49.85 63.43
C GLU A 368 -13.32 -50.89 63.76
N ALA A 369 -12.23 -50.94 62.98
CA ALA A 369 -11.12 -51.84 63.24
C ALA A 369 -10.46 -51.56 64.64
N ALA A 370 -10.27 -50.30 64.97
CA ALA A 370 -9.71 -49.89 66.28
C ALA A 370 -10.66 -50.19 67.43
N SER A 371 -11.98 -50.09 67.26
CA SER A 371 -12.98 -50.35 68.30
C SER A 371 -13.01 -51.78 68.77
N GLN A 372 -12.56 -52.74 67.96
CA GLN A 372 -12.41 -54.17 68.38
C GLN A 372 -11.32 -54.36 69.43
N TRP A 373 -10.44 -53.38 69.59
CA TRP A 373 -9.25 -53.46 70.45
C TRP A 373 -9.29 -52.50 71.65
N LEU A 374 -10.15 -51.50 71.57
CA LEU A 374 -10.26 -50.46 72.60
C LEU A 374 -11.64 -50.53 73.31
N PRO A 375 -11.69 -50.74 74.59
CA PRO A 375 -12.96 -50.90 75.33
C PRO A 375 -13.76 -49.60 75.55
N VAL A 376 -13.43 -48.52 74.82
CA VAL A 376 -14.03 -47.17 75.00
C VAL A 376 -14.69 -46.72 73.69
N GLN A 377 -15.97 -46.32 73.75
CA GLN A 377 -16.63 -45.65 72.64
C GLN A 377 -15.89 -44.34 72.32
N PHE A 378 -15.39 -44.21 71.07
CA PHE A 378 -14.85 -42.95 70.57
C PHE A 378 -16.04 -42.10 70.12
N ASP A 379 -16.31 -41.01 70.81
CA ASP A 379 -17.13 -39.90 70.29
C ASP A 379 -16.24 -38.98 69.48
N TRP A 380 -16.37 -39.04 68.15
CA TRP A 380 -15.62 -38.24 67.16
C TRP A 380 -16.45 -37.05 66.65
#